data_a33a7039327c39d6ee32cd534695f6c6
#
_entry.id   a33a7039327c39d6ee32cd534695f6c6
#
_cell.length_a   1.000
_cell.length_b   1.000
_cell.length_c   1.000
_cell.angle_alpha   90.00
_cell.angle_beta   90.00
_cell.angle_gamma   90.00
#
_symmetry.space_group_name_H-M   'P 1'
#
loop_
_entity.id
_entity.type
_entity.pdbx_description
1 polymer ?
#
loop_
_entity_poly.entity_id
_entity_poly.type
_entity_poly.pdbx_seq_one_letter_code
_entity_poly.pdbx_strand_id
1 'polypeptide(L)'
;MAVGHHKDMTELIALLKTDANAVNAFGALASAIAAFLALVVSGISVWIALRAMSAQQKHNELSVRPLAEVTVADYENSLRVKVRNNGTGPMIITAVQVSDGTDLKACVVEWMPPLPAGRPWNTFSHELKDRTLQPGSEIVLLELTEYDGERNYAACREAVRAALAPLTISVSYTDVYNKAMPVRVKQLSWFGRHK
;
A
#
# COMPACT_ATOMS: atom_id res chain seq x y z
N MET A 1 -91.78 7.88 -34.07
CA MET A 1 -91.18 6.96 -33.04
C MET A 1 -89.69 6.84 -33.24
N ALA A 2 -88.89 7.87 -33.58
CA ALA A 2 -87.48 7.81 -33.86
C ALA A 2 -86.59 8.78 -33.04
N VAL A 3 -87.17 9.56 -32.12
CA VAL A 3 -86.39 10.59 -31.37
C VAL A 3 -85.89 10.08 -30.03
N GLY A 4 -86.50 8.99 -29.49
CA GLY A 4 -86.04 8.42 -28.21
C GLY A 4 -84.70 7.70 -28.27
N HIS A 5 -84.40 6.99 -29.34
CA HIS A 5 -83.23 6.13 -29.48
C HIS A 5 -81.90 6.86 -29.70
N HIS A 6 -81.98 8.11 -30.12
CA HIS A 6 -80.74 8.92 -30.32
C HIS A 6 -80.23 9.55 -29.05
N LYS A 7 -81.10 9.79 -28.05
CA LYS A 7 -80.80 10.38 -26.76
C LYS A 7 -80.06 9.35 -25.85
N ASP A 8 -80.59 8.09 -25.86
CA ASP A 8 -79.97 7.00 -25.08
C ASP A 8 -78.56 6.63 -25.56
N MET A 9 -78.32 6.71 -26.83
CA MET A 9 -77.01 6.37 -27.41
C MET A 9 -75.96 7.44 -27.12
N THR A 10 -76.34 8.73 -27.13
CA THR A 10 -75.44 9.85 -26.73
C THR A 10 -75.10 9.84 -25.25
N GLU A 11 -76.04 9.52 -24.40
CA GLU A 11 -75.77 9.35 -22.94
C GLU A 11 -74.85 8.14 -22.67
N LEU A 12 -75.05 7.01 -23.36
CA LEU A 12 -74.20 5.83 -23.25
C LEU A 12 -72.76 6.15 -23.72
N ILE A 13 -72.57 6.86 -24.81
CA ILE A 13 -71.26 7.31 -25.32
C ILE A 13 -70.61 8.28 -24.36
N ALA A 14 -71.36 9.19 -23.74
CA ALA A 14 -70.85 10.13 -22.74
C ALA A 14 -70.37 9.38 -21.46
N LEU A 15 -71.13 8.40 -20.95
CA LEU A 15 -70.77 7.54 -19.84
C LEU A 15 -69.51 6.73 -20.12
N LEU A 16 -69.44 6.10 -21.30
CA LEU A 16 -68.23 5.34 -21.73
C LEU A 16 -67.01 6.23 -21.84
N LYS A 17 -67.13 7.48 -22.34
CA LYS A 17 -66.05 8.45 -22.39
C LYS A 17 -65.59 8.92 -21.01
N THR A 18 -66.54 9.10 -20.06
CA THR A 18 -66.20 9.48 -18.70
C THR A 18 -65.43 8.38 -17.97
N ASP A 19 -65.87 7.10 -18.14
CA ASP A 19 -65.13 5.95 -17.57
C ASP A 19 -63.75 5.76 -18.23
N ALA A 20 -63.63 5.95 -19.53
CA ALA A 20 -62.35 5.87 -20.20
C ALA A 20 -61.38 6.99 -19.75
N ASN A 21 -61.88 8.21 -19.53
CA ASN A 21 -61.05 9.30 -19.02
C ASN A 21 -60.61 9.04 -17.55
N ALA A 22 -61.47 8.49 -16.72
CA ALA A 22 -61.13 8.10 -15.36
C ALA A 22 -60.04 7.00 -15.35
N VAL A 23 -60.17 5.97 -16.19
CA VAL A 23 -59.17 4.89 -16.33
C VAL A 23 -57.83 5.44 -16.80
N ASN A 24 -57.85 6.36 -17.79
CA ASN A 24 -56.62 6.99 -18.27
C ASN A 24 -55.97 7.87 -17.17
N ALA A 25 -56.75 8.61 -16.40
CA ALA A 25 -56.22 9.42 -15.30
C ALA A 25 -55.60 8.56 -14.20
N PHE A 26 -56.21 7.42 -13.83
CA PHE A 26 -55.63 6.46 -12.88
C PHE A 26 -54.36 5.80 -13.43
N GLY A 27 -54.34 5.45 -14.70
CA GLY A 27 -53.17 4.92 -15.41
C GLY A 27 -52.00 5.90 -15.40
N ALA A 28 -52.27 7.18 -15.71
CA ALA A 28 -51.27 8.26 -15.67
C ALA A 28 -50.70 8.47 -14.27
N LEU A 29 -51.56 8.46 -13.21
CA LEU A 29 -51.14 8.60 -11.84
C LEU A 29 -50.28 7.41 -11.37
N ALA A 30 -50.73 6.20 -11.69
CA ALA A 30 -49.95 4.99 -11.39
C ALA A 30 -48.59 4.99 -12.05
N SER A 31 -48.51 5.41 -13.34
CA SER A 31 -47.26 5.56 -14.08
C SER A 31 -46.35 6.61 -13.47
N ALA A 32 -46.89 7.74 -13.02
CA ALA A 32 -46.11 8.81 -12.38
C ALA A 32 -45.51 8.31 -11.02
N ILE A 33 -46.30 7.59 -10.24
CA ILE A 33 -45.86 7.00 -8.95
C ILE A 33 -44.75 5.95 -9.24
N ALA A 34 -44.93 5.08 -10.23
CA ALA A 34 -43.95 4.08 -10.59
C ALA A 34 -42.62 4.73 -11.07
N ALA A 35 -42.71 5.79 -11.89
CA ALA A 35 -41.55 6.54 -12.34
C ALA A 35 -40.79 7.21 -11.17
N PHE A 36 -41.54 7.78 -10.23
CA PHE A 36 -40.94 8.38 -9.02
C PHE A 36 -40.25 7.34 -8.16
N LEU A 37 -40.88 6.20 -7.91
CA LEU A 37 -40.26 5.09 -7.16
C LEU A 37 -39.02 4.56 -7.85
N ALA A 38 -39.05 4.41 -9.19
CA ALA A 38 -37.88 4.00 -9.96
C ALA A 38 -36.72 4.99 -9.81
N LEU A 39 -37.01 6.28 -9.78
CA LEU A 39 -36.01 7.34 -9.60
C LEU A 39 -35.38 7.29 -8.20
N VAL A 40 -36.19 7.06 -7.15
CA VAL A 40 -35.71 6.88 -5.77
C VAL A 40 -34.82 5.65 -5.65
N VAL A 41 -35.25 4.52 -6.19
CA VAL A 41 -34.45 3.26 -6.19
C VAL A 41 -33.14 3.45 -6.96
N SER A 42 -33.19 4.13 -8.09
CA SER A 42 -31.98 4.46 -8.87
C SER A 42 -31.00 5.32 -8.07
N GLY A 43 -31.48 6.35 -7.39
CA GLY A 43 -30.67 7.21 -6.52
C GLY A 43 -30.00 6.43 -5.38
N ILE A 44 -30.75 5.56 -4.72
CA ILE A 44 -30.22 4.67 -3.66
C ILE A 44 -29.16 3.73 -4.24
N SER A 45 -29.40 3.17 -5.41
CA SER A 45 -28.46 2.26 -6.08
C SER A 45 -27.13 2.94 -6.41
N VAL A 46 -27.18 4.18 -6.94
CA VAL A 46 -25.98 4.99 -7.20
C VAL A 46 -25.23 5.28 -5.91
N TRP A 47 -25.92 5.64 -4.85
CA TRP A 47 -25.26 5.90 -3.56
C TRP A 47 -24.57 4.66 -2.97
N ILE A 48 -25.20 3.49 -3.03
CA ILE A 48 -24.60 2.22 -2.63
C ILE A 48 -23.37 1.91 -3.48
N ALA A 49 -23.47 2.10 -4.81
CA ALA A 49 -22.37 1.85 -5.74
C ALA A 49 -21.13 2.73 -5.41
N LEU A 50 -21.35 4.02 -5.15
CA LEU A 50 -20.27 4.94 -4.76
C LEU A 50 -19.59 4.52 -3.44
N ARG A 51 -20.37 4.07 -2.47
CA ARG A 51 -19.80 3.53 -1.22
C ARG A 51 -19.02 2.24 -1.43
N ALA A 52 -19.53 1.34 -2.26
CA ALA A 52 -18.85 0.10 -2.59
C ALA A 52 -17.51 0.37 -3.31
N MET A 53 -17.49 1.31 -4.26
CA MET A 53 -16.26 1.72 -4.95
C MET A 53 -15.21 2.27 -3.98
N SER A 54 -15.59 3.14 -3.04
CA SER A 54 -14.67 3.69 -2.03
C SER A 54 -14.10 2.60 -1.10
N ALA A 55 -14.94 1.65 -0.69
CA ALA A 55 -14.50 0.51 0.11
C ALA A 55 -13.53 -0.40 -0.65
N GLN A 56 -13.82 -0.67 -1.93
CA GLN A 56 -12.98 -1.45 -2.82
C GLN A 56 -11.60 -0.79 -3.05
N GLN A 57 -11.59 0.52 -3.27
CA GLN A 57 -10.33 1.27 -3.43
C GLN A 57 -9.45 1.16 -2.19
N LYS A 58 -10.04 1.37 -1.00
CA LYS A 58 -9.32 1.23 0.27
C LYS A 58 -8.81 -0.21 0.48
N HIS A 59 -9.60 -1.20 0.11
CA HIS A 59 -9.18 -2.60 0.18
C HIS A 59 -7.99 -2.87 -0.75
N ASN A 60 -8.04 -2.37 -1.99
CA ASN A 60 -6.95 -2.50 -2.95
C ASN A 60 -5.65 -1.84 -2.44
N GLU A 61 -5.72 -0.63 -1.87
CA GLU A 61 -4.55 0.03 -1.26
C GLU A 61 -3.94 -0.79 -0.12
N LEU A 62 -4.78 -1.38 0.73
CA LEU A 62 -4.31 -2.21 1.84
C LEU A 62 -3.73 -3.55 1.38
N SER A 63 -4.27 -4.13 0.32
CA SER A 63 -3.82 -5.43 -0.22
C SER A 63 -2.45 -5.37 -0.88
N VAL A 64 -2.00 -4.18 -1.33
CA VAL A 64 -0.67 -3.97 -1.93
C VAL A 64 0.25 -3.13 -1.03
N ARG A 65 0.05 -3.18 0.28
CA ARG A 65 0.83 -2.38 1.23
C ARG A 65 2.23 -2.96 1.42
N PRO A 66 3.30 -2.18 1.14
CA PRO A 66 4.66 -2.58 1.45
C PRO A 66 4.94 -2.48 2.96
N LEU A 67 5.89 -3.28 3.46
CA LEU A 67 6.34 -3.26 4.84
C LEU A 67 7.85 -3.41 4.89
N ALA A 68 8.56 -2.29 5.08
CA ALA A 68 10.00 -2.33 5.24
C ALA A 68 10.40 -2.93 6.58
N GLU A 69 11.42 -3.77 6.58
CA GLU A 69 12.09 -4.27 7.77
C GLU A 69 13.60 -4.21 7.57
N VAL A 70 14.32 -3.71 8.58
CA VAL A 70 15.78 -3.80 8.62
C VAL A 70 16.14 -5.06 9.43
N THR A 71 16.74 -6.03 8.75
CA THR A 71 17.18 -7.30 9.32
C THR A 71 18.69 -7.30 9.53
N VAL A 72 19.13 -7.94 10.60
CA VAL A 72 20.54 -8.08 10.95
C VAL A 72 20.86 -9.56 11.17
N ALA A 73 22.04 -9.97 10.74
CA ALA A 73 22.56 -11.30 10.97
C ALA A 73 24.04 -11.21 11.35
N ASP A 74 24.45 -12.08 12.27
CA ASP A 74 25.82 -12.13 12.77
C ASP A 74 26.12 -13.59 13.11
N TYR A 75 26.66 -14.27 12.12
CA TYR A 75 27.11 -15.67 12.19
C TYR A 75 28.63 -15.73 12.37
N GLU A 76 29.16 -16.88 12.66
CA GLU A 76 30.58 -17.10 12.84
C GLU A 76 31.39 -16.61 11.61
N ASN A 77 30.89 -16.93 10.41
CA ASN A 77 31.55 -16.67 9.13
C ASN A 77 30.90 -15.53 8.30
N SER A 78 29.89 -14.84 8.81
CA SER A 78 29.23 -13.75 8.06
C SER A 78 28.47 -12.76 8.96
N LEU A 79 28.58 -11.49 8.61
CA LEU A 79 27.84 -10.40 9.21
C LEU A 79 27.08 -9.65 8.12
N ARG A 80 25.78 -9.39 8.35
CA ARG A 80 24.91 -8.77 7.34
C ARG A 80 23.94 -7.78 7.97
N VAL A 81 23.71 -6.70 7.23
CA VAL A 81 22.61 -5.75 7.47
C VAL A 81 21.84 -5.59 6.16
N LYS A 82 20.53 -5.80 6.19
CA LYS A 82 19.68 -5.81 4.99
C LYS A 82 18.40 -5.02 5.22
N VAL A 83 17.81 -4.50 4.15
CA VAL A 83 16.40 -4.05 4.10
C VAL A 83 15.60 -5.06 3.32
N ARG A 84 14.50 -5.52 3.89
CA ARG A 84 13.57 -6.47 3.29
C ARG A 84 12.19 -5.87 3.18
N ASN A 85 11.48 -6.18 2.13
CA ASN A 85 10.05 -5.88 2.00
C ASN A 85 9.23 -7.10 2.45
N ASN A 86 8.67 -7.07 3.65
CA ASN A 86 7.79 -8.10 4.19
C ASN A 86 6.30 -7.84 3.90
N GLY A 87 6.00 -6.79 3.10
CA GLY A 87 4.64 -6.47 2.68
C GLY A 87 4.18 -7.26 1.47
N THR A 88 2.96 -6.98 1.05
CA THR A 88 2.30 -7.62 -0.09
C THR A 88 2.46 -6.85 -1.40
N GLY A 89 2.81 -5.56 -1.33
CA GLY A 89 3.04 -4.71 -2.50
C GLY A 89 4.49 -4.29 -2.67
N PRO A 90 4.87 -3.80 -3.85
CA PRO A 90 6.19 -3.24 -4.10
C PRO A 90 6.49 -2.05 -3.19
N MET A 91 7.73 -1.95 -2.73
CA MET A 91 8.26 -0.88 -1.88
C MET A 91 9.23 -0.02 -2.68
N ILE A 92 8.98 1.28 -2.77
CA ILE A 92 9.88 2.25 -3.41
C ILE A 92 10.62 2.99 -2.31
N ILE A 93 11.93 2.79 -2.22
CA ILE A 93 12.78 3.44 -1.21
C ILE A 93 12.99 4.90 -1.60
N THR A 94 12.61 5.83 -0.73
CA THR A 94 12.83 7.27 -0.95
C THR A 94 14.10 7.77 -0.29
N ALA A 95 14.46 7.20 0.86
CA ALA A 95 15.72 7.50 1.54
C ALA A 95 16.09 6.37 2.50
N VAL A 96 17.39 6.13 2.63
CA VAL A 96 18.00 5.40 3.74
C VAL A 96 18.94 6.35 4.46
N GLN A 97 18.82 6.44 5.77
CA GLN A 97 19.65 7.31 6.60
C GLN A 97 20.22 6.49 7.75
N VAL A 98 21.50 6.70 8.02
CA VAL A 98 22.25 6.02 9.08
C VAL A 98 22.84 7.08 9.99
N SER A 99 22.57 6.98 11.29
CA SER A 99 23.02 7.96 12.29
C SER A 99 23.57 7.27 13.53
N ASP A 100 24.57 7.88 14.16
CA ASP A 100 25.06 7.52 15.51
C ASP A 100 24.43 8.37 16.62
N GLY A 101 23.49 9.27 16.25
CA GLY A 101 22.86 10.24 17.15
C GLY A 101 23.44 11.65 17.03
N THR A 102 24.63 11.83 16.46
CA THR A 102 25.27 13.13 16.20
C THR A 102 25.34 13.45 14.72
N ASP A 103 25.83 12.51 13.93
CA ASP A 103 26.03 12.63 12.49
C ASP A 103 25.00 11.78 11.72
N LEU A 104 24.80 12.16 10.45
CA LEU A 104 23.88 11.49 9.51
C LEU A 104 24.61 11.22 8.19
N LYS A 105 24.56 9.96 7.72
CA LYS A 105 25.09 9.55 6.41
C LYS A 105 24.06 8.71 5.64
N ALA A 106 24.25 8.62 4.33
CA ALA A 106 23.32 7.88 3.45
C ALA A 106 23.61 6.36 3.40
N CYS A 107 24.82 5.94 3.77
CA CYS A 107 25.28 4.57 3.62
C CYS A 107 25.89 4.02 4.90
N VAL A 108 25.64 2.73 5.15
CA VAL A 108 26.23 2.01 6.30
C VAL A 108 27.75 1.91 6.17
N VAL A 109 28.26 1.68 4.96
CA VAL A 109 29.70 1.48 4.72
C VAL A 109 30.54 2.71 5.10
N GLU A 110 29.98 3.92 5.03
CA GLU A 110 30.69 5.16 5.42
C GLU A 110 31.01 5.28 6.92
N TRP A 111 30.40 4.45 7.74
CA TRP A 111 30.60 4.36 9.18
C TRP A 111 31.60 3.28 9.56
N MET A 112 31.98 2.46 8.60
CA MET A 112 32.80 1.28 8.88
C MET A 112 34.28 1.63 8.98
N PRO A 113 35.03 0.92 9.81
CA PRO A 113 36.48 1.04 9.85
C PRO A 113 37.10 0.57 8.53
N PRO A 114 38.29 1.07 8.19
CA PRO A 114 39.02 0.55 7.04
C PRO A 114 39.31 -0.93 7.24
N LEU A 115 39.06 -1.72 6.20
CA LEU A 115 39.44 -3.13 6.19
C LEU A 115 40.95 -3.27 5.94
N PRO A 116 41.57 -4.39 6.35
CA PRO A 116 42.97 -4.69 6.06
C PRO A 116 43.28 -4.55 4.59
N ALA A 117 44.52 -4.21 4.28
CA ALA A 117 45.00 -4.00 2.89
C ALA A 117 44.68 -5.23 2.02
N GLY A 118 44.03 -4.99 0.89
CA GLY A 118 43.67 -6.03 -0.08
C GLY A 118 42.37 -6.78 0.23
N ARG A 119 41.68 -6.46 1.33
CA ARG A 119 40.35 -7.05 1.66
C ARG A 119 39.23 -6.12 1.22
N PRO A 120 38.44 -6.47 0.19
CA PRO A 120 37.23 -5.72 -0.17
C PRO A 120 36.04 -6.08 0.72
N TRP A 121 35.02 -5.24 0.72
CA TRP A 121 33.69 -5.60 1.18
C TRP A 121 33.07 -6.64 0.24
N ASN A 122 32.37 -7.63 0.79
CA ASN A 122 31.68 -8.63 -0.03
C ASN A 122 30.52 -7.98 -0.80
N THR A 123 29.69 -7.25 -0.08
CA THR A 123 28.55 -6.53 -0.66
C THR A 123 28.24 -5.29 0.18
N PHE A 124 27.97 -4.18 -0.47
CA PHE A 124 27.38 -2.99 0.18
C PHE A 124 26.54 -2.22 -0.83
N SER A 125 25.59 -1.45 -0.33
CA SER A 125 24.78 -0.53 -1.14
C SER A 125 25.12 0.90 -0.80
N HIS A 126 25.44 1.70 -1.83
CA HIS A 126 25.79 3.10 -1.67
C HIS A 126 24.59 4.01 -1.93
N GLU A 127 23.86 3.80 -3.02
CA GLU A 127 22.69 4.60 -3.37
C GLU A 127 21.46 3.71 -3.49
N LEU A 128 20.46 3.99 -2.64
CA LEU A 128 19.23 3.22 -2.56
C LEU A 128 18.00 4.03 -2.92
N LYS A 129 18.14 5.33 -3.14
CA LYS A 129 17.03 6.19 -3.55
C LYS A 129 16.42 5.68 -4.86
N ASP A 130 15.09 5.70 -4.92
CA ASP A 130 14.27 5.28 -6.07
C ASP A 130 14.38 3.78 -6.44
N ARG A 131 15.05 2.97 -5.60
CA ARG A 131 15.05 1.51 -5.79
C ARG A 131 13.73 0.90 -5.35
N THR A 132 13.24 -0.02 -6.18
CA THR A 132 12.02 -0.78 -5.91
C THR A 132 12.34 -2.18 -5.42
N LEU A 133 11.78 -2.57 -4.27
CA LEU A 133 11.82 -3.94 -3.76
C LEU A 133 10.47 -4.61 -3.94
N GLN A 134 10.46 -5.74 -4.63
CA GLN A 134 9.28 -6.60 -4.73
C GLN A 134 8.92 -7.22 -3.37
N PRO A 135 7.69 -7.67 -3.16
CA PRO A 135 7.31 -8.45 -2.00
C PRO A 135 8.28 -9.61 -1.74
N GLY A 136 8.75 -9.75 -0.50
CA GLY A 136 9.69 -10.78 -0.10
C GLY A 136 11.15 -10.55 -0.52
N SER A 137 11.45 -9.55 -1.37
CA SER A 137 12.81 -9.22 -1.80
C SER A 137 13.58 -8.44 -0.74
N GLU A 138 14.90 -8.52 -0.81
CA GLU A 138 15.81 -7.82 0.09
C GLU A 138 16.95 -7.13 -0.66
N ILE A 139 17.50 -6.07 -0.05
CA ILE A 139 18.73 -5.39 -0.49
C ILE A 139 19.71 -5.45 0.67
N VAL A 140 20.96 -5.84 0.34
CA VAL A 140 22.07 -5.85 1.29
C VAL A 140 22.61 -4.44 1.45
N LEU A 141 22.55 -3.89 2.68
CA LEU A 141 23.16 -2.61 3.01
C LEU A 141 24.66 -2.76 3.29
N LEU A 142 25.02 -3.85 3.95
CA LEU A 142 26.41 -4.20 4.26
C LEU A 142 26.52 -5.72 4.46
N GLU A 143 27.57 -6.31 3.90
CA GLU A 143 27.90 -7.71 4.11
C GLU A 143 29.42 -7.88 4.25
N LEU A 144 29.79 -8.62 5.30
CA LEU A 144 31.14 -9.08 5.54
C LEU A 144 31.11 -10.60 5.71
N THR A 145 31.70 -11.34 4.78
CA THR A 145 31.77 -12.80 4.80
C THR A 145 33.22 -13.24 4.80
N GLU A 146 33.55 -14.26 5.58
CA GLU A 146 34.87 -14.85 5.64
C GLU A 146 35.29 -15.46 4.29
N TYR A 147 36.53 -15.26 3.88
CA TYR A 147 37.14 -15.95 2.74
C TYR A 147 37.92 -17.16 3.21
N ASP A 148 38.00 -18.18 2.39
CA ASP A 148 38.78 -19.39 2.67
C ASP A 148 40.22 -19.05 3.05
N GLY A 149 40.63 -19.51 4.23
CA GLY A 149 42.00 -19.28 4.75
C GLY A 149 42.26 -17.88 5.32
N GLU A 150 41.22 -17.04 5.48
CA GLU A 150 41.34 -15.71 6.10
C GLU A 150 41.63 -15.80 7.59
N ARG A 151 42.86 -15.43 8.03
CA ARG A 151 43.26 -15.51 9.44
C ARG A 151 42.75 -14.34 10.29
N ASN A 152 42.41 -13.21 9.69
CA ASN A 152 42.06 -11.98 10.38
C ASN A 152 40.55 -11.68 10.36
N TYR A 153 39.72 -12.60 9.88
CA TYR A 153 38.29 -12.40 9.77
C TYR A 153 37.64 -12.05 11.10
N ALA A 154 37.95 -12.81 12.16
CA ALA A 154 37.38 -12.59 13.49
C ALA A 154 37.65 -11.18 14.03
N ALA A 155 38.87 -10.65 13.83
CA ALA A 155 39.23 -9.30 14.23
C ALA A 155 38.50 -8.22 13.38
N CYS A 156 38.39 -8.43 12.05
CA CYS A 156 37.62 -7.56 11.17
C CYS A 156 36.14 -7.54 11.55
N ARG A 157 35.55 -8.70 11.77
CA ARG A 157 34.16 -8.85 12.20
C ARG A 157 33.90 -8.11 13.51
N GLU A 158 34.77 -8.25 14.51
CA GLU A 158 34.61 -7.55 15.79
C GLU A 158 34.72 -6.03 15.64
N ALA A 159 35.64 -5.53 14.84
CA ALA A 159 35.76 -4.10 14.55
C ALA A 159 34.47 -3.56 13.86
N VAL A 160 33.93 -4.29 12.88
CA VAL A 160 32.68 -3.94 12.18
C VAL A 160 31.47 -3.99 13.14
N ARG A 161 31.38 -5.00 14.03
CA ARG A 161 30.34 -5.08 15.07
C ARG A 161 30.38 -3.88 16.00
N ALA A 162 31.58 -3.49 16.45
CA ALA A 162 31.76 -2.34 17.32
C ALA A 162 31.34 -1.03 16.63
N ALA A 163 31.59 -0.89 15.33
CA ALA A 163 31.19 0.28 14.54
C ALA A 163 29.66 0.29 14.28
N LEU A 164 29.03 -0.86 14.06
CA LEU A 164 27.58 -0.96 13.84
C LEU A 164 26.76 -0.72 15.11
N ALA A 165 27.24 -1.13 16.27
CA ALA A 165 26.48 -1.13 17.52
C ALA A 165 25.85 0.22 17.91
N PRO A 166 26.50 1.40 17.74
CA PRO A 166 25.91 2.70 18.06
C PRO A 166 24.93 3.21 16.99
N LEU A 167 24.87 2.57 15.80
CA LEU A 167 24.14 3.12 14.67
C LEU A 167 22.64 2.82 14.72
N THR A 168 21.90 3.76 14.15
CA THR A 168 20.45 3.66 13.91
C THR A 168 20.20 3.84 12.41
N ILE A 169 19.45 2.94 11.80
CA ILE A 169 19.04 3.00 10.40
C ILE A 169 17.58 3.43 10.32
N SER A 170 17.29 4.44 9.51
CA SER A 170 15.95 4.90 9.15
C SER A 170 15.70 4.68 7.67
N VAL A 171 14.60 4.00 7.34
CA VAL A 171 14.18 3.72 5.96
C VAL A 171 12.86 4.44 5.70
N SER A 172 12.90 5.39 4.76
CA SER A 172 11.72 6.08 4.22
C SER A 172 11.34 5.46 2.89
N TYR A 173 10.06 5.21 2.67
CA TYR A 173 9.58 4.52 1.47
C TYR A 173 8.13 4.85 1.17
N THR A 174 7.71 4.60 -0.07
CA THR A 174 6.34 4.74 -0.54
C THR A 174 5.82 3.42 -1.10
N ASP A 175 4.50 3.35 -1.27
CA ASP A 175 3.85 2.31 -2.06
C ASP A 175 3.81 2.69 -3.56
N VAL A 176 3.19 1.85 -4.38
CA VAL A 176 3.01 2.06 -5.83
C VAL A 176 2.11 3.24 -6.18
N TYR A 177 1.36 3.78 -5.22
CA TYR A 177 0.52 4.97 -5.37
C TYR A 177 1.24 6.25 -4.91
N ASN A 178 2.56 6.20 -4.68
CA ASN A 178 3.36 7.28 -4.10
C ASN A 178 2.90 7.75 -2.71
N LYS A 179 2.17 6.91 -1.99
CA LYS A 179 1.75 7.20 -0.62
C LYS A 179 2.91 6.91 0.34
N ALA A 180 3.30 7.93 1.10
CA ALA A 180 4.35 7.77 2.12
C ALA A 180 3.92 6.77 3.19
N MET A 181 4.80 5.83 3.49
CA MET A 181 4.63 4.85 4.57
C MET A 181 5.33 5.33 5.84
N PRO A 182 4.93 4.83 7.02
CA PRO A 182 5.64 5.14 8.26
C PRO A 182 7.12 4.75 8.16
N VAL A 183 8.00 5.71 8.50
CA VAL A 183 9.44 5.47 8.51
C VAL A 183 9.78 4.30 9.42
N ARG A 184 10.59 3.38 8.92
CA ARG A 184 11.10 2.26 9.71
C ARG A 184 12.45 2.61 10.30
N VAL A 185 12.53 2.55 11.62
CA VAL A 185 13.73 2.84 12.38
C VAL A 185 14.20 1.56 13.06
N LYS A 186 15.49 1.25 12.94
CA LYS A 186 16.14 0.10 13.57
C LYS A 186 17.44 0.52 14.22
N GLN A 187 17.52 0.37 15.53
CA GLN A 187 18.78 0.47 16.26
C GLN A 187 19.60 -0.80 16.08
N LEU A 188 20.89 -0.64 15.82
CA LEU A 188 21.82 -1.74 15.60
C LEU A 188 22.55 -2.17 16.89
N SER A 189 22.09 -1.71 18.06
CA SER A 189 22.63 -2.06 19.39
C SER A 189 22.74 -3.57 19.64
N TRP A 190 21.96 -4.36 18.89
CA TRP A 190 22.05 -5.82 18.88
C TRP A 190 23.46 -6.34 18.57
N PHE A 191 24.27 -5.63 17.76
CA PHE A 191 25.65 -6.00 17.51
C PHE A 191 26.57 -5.82 18.72
N GLY A 192 26.16 -5.05 19.74
CA GLY A 192 26.89 -4.87 21.00
C GLY A 192 26.61 -5.93 22.07
N ARG A 193 25.79 -6.95 21.83
CA ARG A 193 25.32 -7.92 22.83
C ARG A 193 26.38 -8.84 23.44
N HIS A 194 27.56 -8.86 22.84
CA HIS A 194 28.68 -9.71 23.30
C HIS A 194 29.84 -8.91 23.93
N LYS A 195 29.56 -7.64 24.31
CA LYS A 195 30.50 -6.81 25.06
C LYS A 195 30.37 -7.08 26.56
#